data_4c9f13a7de546eb9905fe94df8b2c39c
#
_entry.id   4c9f13a7de546eb9905fe94df8b2c39c
#
_cell.length_a   1.000
_cell.length_b   1.000
_cell.length_c   1.000
_cell.angle_alpha   90.00
_cell.angle_beta   90.00
_cell.angle_gamma   90.00
#
_symmetry.space_group_name_H-M   'P 1'
#
loop_
_entity.id
_entity.type
_entity.pdbx_description
1 polymer ?
#
loop_
_entity_poly.entity_id
_entity_poly.type
_entity_poly.pdbx_seq_one_letter_code
_entity_poly.pdbx_strand_id
1 'polypeptide(L)' 'DLNAATRQHDLPYSKFINGLNNAGVKVDRKILADLAVNDPKGFKKLVDLAKKNLNG' A
#
# COMPACT_ATOMS: atom_id res chain seq x y z
N ASP A 1 6.67 7.25 7.66
CA ASP A 1 5.59 6.53 8.30
C ASP A 1 4.59 6.06 7.25
N LEU A 2 4.25 4.78 7.31
CA LEU A 2 3.37 4.18 6.30
C LEU A 2 1.97 4.78 6.29
N ASN A 3 1.46 5.18 7.45
CA ASN A 3 0.17 5.84 7.50
C ASN A 3 0.16 7.14 6.71
N ALA A 4 1.21 7.92 6.85
CA ALA A 4 1.32 9.17 6.10
C ALA A 4 1.43 8.90 4.60
N ALA A 5 2.22 7.89 4.23
CA ALA A 5 2.41 7.54 2.82
C ALA A 5 1.11 7.10 2.16
N THR A 6 0.33 6.25 2.84
CA THR A 6 -0.94 5.78 2.27
C THR A 6 -1.99 6.88 2.23
N ARG A 7 -1.99 7.79 3.22
CA ARG A 7 -2.92 8.91 3.23
C ARG A 7 -2.68 9.89 2.09
N GLN A 8 -1.44 10.05 1.67
CA GLN A 8 -1.13 10.87 0.49
C GLN A 8 -1.83 10.35 -0.75
N HIS A 9 -2.17 9.08 -0.76
CA HIS A 9 -2.87 8.45 -1.87
C HIS A 9 -4.36 8.21 -1.55
N ASP A 10 -4.87 8.92 -0.55
CA ASP A 10 -6.28 8.82 -0.14
C ASP A 10 -6.70 7.42 0.29
N LEU A 11 -5.79 6.71 0.95
CA LEU A 11 -6.07 5.34 1.36
C LEU A 11 -5.56 5.11 2.78
N PRO A 12 -6.45 4.77 3.73
CA PRO A 12 -6.00 4.42 5.08
C PRO A 12 -5.10 3.18 5.05
N TYR A 13 -4.15 3.13 5.98
CA TYR A 13 -3.19 2.03 6.01
C TYR A 13 -3.89 0.67 6.13
N SER A 14 -4.93 0.58 6.96
CA SER A 14 -5.66 -0.68 7.12
C SER A 14 -6.30 -1.16 5.81
N LYS A 15 -6.83 -0.23 5.03
CA LYS A 15 -7.40 -0.54 3.72
C LYS A 15 -6.31 -0.95 2.73
N PHE A 16 -5.17 -0.27 2.78
CA PHE A 16 -4.03 -0.60 1.95
C PHE A 16 -3.60 -2.05 2.17
N ILE A 17 -3.41 -2.43 3.43
CA ILE A 17 -3.02 -3.80 3.79
C ILE A 17 -4.08 -4.80 3.36
N ASN A 18 -5.35 -4.48 3.61
CA ASN A 18 -6.46 -5.34 3.22
C ASN A 18 -6.48 -5.58 1.71
N GLY A 19 -6.33 -4.50 0.94
CA GLY A 19 -6.31 -4.61 -0.52
C GLY A 19 -5.15 -5.46 -1.03
N LEU A 20 -3.97 -5.32 -0.43
CA LEU A 20 -2.81 -6.12 -0.81
C LEU A 20 -3.04 -7.60 -0.49
N ASN A 21 -3.63 -7.90 0.66
CA ASN A 21 -3.97 -9.28 1.02
C ASN A 21 -4.97 -9.87 0.02
N ASN A 22 -5.97 -9.08 -0.36
CA ASN A 22 -6.96 -9.52 -1.34
C ASN A 22 -6.34 -9.79 -2.71
N ALA A 23 -5.29 -9.04 -3.03
CA ALA A 23 -4.57 -9.22 -4.29
C ALA A 23 -3.59 -10.40 -4.26
N GLY A 24 -3.44 -11.04 -3.11
CA GLY A 24 -2.51 -12.14 -2.95
C GLY A 24 -1.06 -11.68 -2.77
N VAL A 25 -0.86 -10.43 -2.43
CA VAL A 25 0.48 -9.88 -2.22
C VAL A 25 0.92 -10.14 -0.80
N LYS A 26 2.14 -10.66 -0.64
CA LYS A 26 2.70 -10.87 0.67
C LYS A 26 3.09 -9.53 1.29
N VAL A 27 2.49 -9.21 2.42
CA VAL A 27 2.70 -7.91 3.06
C VAL A 27 3.86 -8.00 4.04
N ASP A 28 4.83 -7.11 3.87
CA ASP A 28 5.96 -6.98 4.78
C ASP A 28 6.14 -5.49 5.07
N ARG A 29 5.90 -5.09 6.32
CA ARG A 29 5.98 -3.70 6.72
C ARG A 29 7.34 -3.07 6.45
N LYS A 30 8.42 -3.83 6.65
CA LYS A 30 9.77 -3.35 6.41
C LYS A 30 9.97 -3.00 4.95
N ILE A 31 9.54 -3.89 4.07
CA ILE A 31 9.67 -3.69 2.64
C ILE A 31 8.79 -2.54 2.18
N LEU A 32 7.57 -2.45 2.71
CA LEU A 32 6.66 -1.37 2.35
C LEU A 32 7.21 -0.01 2.79
N ALA A 33 7.75 0.07 3.99
CA ALA A 33 8.35 1.30 4.48
C ALA A 33 9.55 1.71 3.63
N ASP A 34 10.37 0.75 3.25
CA ASP A 34 11.53 0.99 2.41
C ASP A 34 11.11 1.50 1.03
N LEU A 35 10.09 0.88 0.44
CA LEU A 35 9.57 1.32 -0.85
C LEU A 35 9.02 2.75 -0.77
N ALA A 36 8.30 3.07 0.29
CA ALA A 36 7.70 4.39 0.44
C ALA A 36 8.76 5.49 0.45
N VAL A 37 9.95 5.19 0.98
CA VAL A 37 11.04 6.15 1.06
C VAL A 37 11.93 6.10 -0.18
N ASN A 38 12.31 4.91 -0.60
CA ASN A 38 13.33 4.75 -1.64
C ASN A 38 12.77 4.55 -3.04
N ASP A 39 11.52 4.10 -3.15
CA ASP A 39 10.89 3.86 -4.45
C ASP A 39 9.43 4.26 -4.41
N PRO A 40 9.16 5.57 -4.35
CA PRO A 40 7.78 6.05 -4.25
C PRO A 40 6.91 5.64 -5.44
N LYS A 41 7.50 5.48 -6.61
CA LYS A 41 6.75 5.02 -7.79
C LYS A 41 6.29 3.58 -7.61
N GLY A 42 7.16 2.71 -7.10
CA GLY A 42 6.81 1.34 -6.80
C GLY A 42 5.75 1.26 -5.70
N PHE A 43 5.88 2.11 -4.70
CA PHE A 43 4.90 2.17 -3.63
C PHE A 43 3.52 2.58 -4.18
N LYS A 44 3.48 3.57 -5.06
CA LYS A 44 2.23 4.00 -5.68
C LYS A 44 1.57 2.87 -6.47
N LYS A 45 2.36 2.06 -7.16
CA LYS A 45 1.83 0.91 -7.88
C LYS A 45 1.14 -0.07 -6.93
N LEU A 46 1.73 -0.28 -5.76
CA LEU A 46 1.11 -1.13 -4.74
C LEU A 46 -0.17 -0.52 -4.19
N VAL A 47 -0.19 0.80 -4.00
CA VAL A 47 -1.39 1.50 -3.56
C VAL A 47 -2.52 1.32 -4.58
N ASP A 48 -2.19 1.51 -5.85
CA ASP A 48 -3.18 1.34 -6.92
C ASP A 48 -3.71 -0.10 -6.96
N LEU A 49 -2.82 -1.06 -6.79
CA LEU A 49 -3.21 -2.46 -6.74
C LEU A 49 -4.13 -2.75 -5.56
N ALA A 50 -3.80 -2.18 -4.40
CA ALA A 50 -4.65 -2.33 -3.21
C ALA A 50 -6.03 -1.73 -3.44
N LYS A 51 -6.10 -0.53 -4.02
CA LYS A 51 -7.37 0.12 -4.31
C LYS A 51 -8.22 -0.73 -5.27
N LYS A 52 -7.57 -1.32 -6.25
CA LYS A 52 -8.26 -2.15 -7.23
C LYS A 52 -8.84 -3.41 -6.61
N ASN A 53 -8.24 -3.89 -5.53
CA ASN A 53 -8.68 -5.11 -4.86
C ASN A 53 -9.43 -4.87 -3.55
N LEU A 54 -9.73 -3.63 -3.25
CA LEU A 54 -10.65 -3.29 -2.20
C LEU A 54 -12.04 -3.49 -2.77
N ASN A 55 -12.64 -4.55 -2.43
CA ASN A 55 -13.95 -4.74 -2.85
C ASN A 55 -14.89 -4.13 -1.97
N GLY A 56 -15.21 -3.04 -2.33
CA GLY A 56 -16.16 -2.25 -1.58
C GLY A 56 -17.07 -3.02 -0.80
#